data_005905a36d6147b055b97decd73cd2d4
#
_entry.id   005905a36d6147b055b97decd73cd2d4
#
_cell.length_a   1.000
_cell.length_b   1.000
_cell.length_c   1.000
_cell.angle_alpha   90.00
_cell.angle_beta   90.00
_cell.angle_gamma   90.00
#
_symmetry.space_group_name_H-M   'P 1'
#
loop_
_entity.id
_entity.type
_entity.pdbx_description
1 polymer ?
#
loop_
_entity_poly.entity_id
_entity_poly.type
_entity_poly.pdbx_seq_one_letter_code
_entity_poly.pdbx_strand_id
1 'polypeptide(L)'
;MKKSTLAVERCKTISTIQRMLGGKWKIEILYYIAFRDIHRFGALRRQLGEITESSLTKQLRELEADGFITRHDYREVPPRVEYNLT
;
A
#
# COMPACT_ATOMS: atom_id res chain seq x y z
N MET A 1 -29.15 14.13 3.61
CA MET A 1 -28.63 14.07 4.97
C MET A 1 -27.71 12.89 5.17
N LYS A 2 -28.21 11.68 4.93
CA LYS A 2 -27.39 10.48 5.10
C LYS A 2 -26.16 10.49 4.21
N LYS A 3 -26.26 10.96 2.97
CA LYS A 3 -25.12 11.04 2.05
C LYS A 3 -24.03 11.97 2.58
N SER A 4 -24.42 13.12 3.10
CA SER A 4 -23.47 14.07 3.66
C SER A 4 -22.76 13.50 4.88
N THR A 5 -23.50 12.82 5.76
CA THR A 5 -22.95 12.18 6.94
C THR A 5 -21.94 11.09 6.54
N LEU A 6 -22.31 10.25 5.58
CA LEU A 6 -21.41 9.19 5.09
C LEU A 6 -20.14 9.78 4.46
N ALA A 7 -20.26 10.86 3.69
CA ALA A 7 -19.11 11.50 3.07
C ALA A 7 -18.17 12.07 4.15
N VAL A 8 -18.70 12.71 5.19
CA VAL A 8 -17.92 13.24 6.29
C VAL A 8 -17.22 12.12 7.04
N GLU A 9 -17.91 11.02 7.30
CA GLU A 9 -17.34 9.87 7.97
C GLU A 9 -16.21 9.25 7.14
N ARG A 10 -16.39 9.12 5.83
CA ARG A 10 -15.36 8.63 4.94
C ARG A 10 -14.12 9.53 4.98
N CYS A 11 -14.30 10.84 4.92
CA CYS A 11 -13.18 11.77 4.99
C CYS A 11 -12.43 11.66 6.31
N LYS A 12 -13.15 11.55 7.43
CA LYS A 12 -12.54 11.35 8.73
C LYS A 12 -11.78 10.03 8.81
N THR A 13 -12.39 8.97 8.29
CA THR A 13 -11.76 7.63 8.25
C THR A 13 -10.49 7.66 7.43
N ILE A 14 -10.53 8.23 6.24
CA ILE A 14 -9.37 8.33 5.37
C ILE A 14 -8.27 9.15 6.04
N SER A 15 -8.60 10.28 6.64
CA SER A 15 -7.64 11.12 7.35
C SER A 15 -6.98 10.39 8.51
N THR A 16 -7.77 9.62 9.27
CA THR A 16 -7.26 8.80 10.36
C THR A 16 -6.32 7.72 9.84
N ILE A 17 -6.71 7.02 8.78
CA ILE A 17 -5.89 5.99 8.16
C ILE A 17 -4.58 6.59 7.66
N GLN A 18 -4.63 7.73 7.00
CA GLN A 18 -3.41 8.39 6.50
C GLN A 18 -2.46 8.75 7.62
N ARG A 19 -2.98 9.23 8.76
CA ARG A 19 -2.15 9.52 9.93
C ARG A 19 -1.49 8.25 10.48
N MET A 20 -2.26 7.18 10.61
CA MET A 20 -1.76 5.92 11.13
C MET A 20 -0.71 5.30 10.20
N LEU A 21 -0.92 5.40 8.91
CA LEU A 21 -0.03 4.81 7.91
C LEU A 21 1.21 5.66 7.62
N GLY A 22 1.21 6.92 8.08
CA GLY A 22 2.38 7.78 7.89
C GLY A 22 2.47 8.41 6.51
N GLY A 23 1.34 8.53 5.79
CA GLY A 23 1.26 9.38 4.63
C GLY A 23 0.81 8.74 3.31
N LYS A 24 1.02 9.52 2.27
CA LYS A 24 0.51 9.30 0.93
C LYS A 24 0.92 7.97 0.31
N TRP A 25 2.20 7.62 0.41
CA TRP A 25 2.72 6.44 -0.28
C TRP A 25 2.07 5.14 0.20
N LYS A 26 1.84 5.01 1.49
CA LYS A 26 1.26 3.79 2.06
C LYS A 26 -0.16 3.57 1.57
N ILE A 27 -0.97 4.63 1.50
CA ILE A 27 -2.33 4.57 0.97
C ILE A 27 -2.32 4.15 -0.50
N GLU A 28 -1.45 4.76 -1.30
CA GLU A 28 -1.35 4.42 -2.72
C GLU A 28 -0.90 2.97 -2.93
N ILE A 29 0.08 2.50 -2.16
CA ILE A 29 0.54 1.12 -2.23
C ILE A 29 -0.63 0.15 -1.97
N LEU A 30 -1.37 0.38 -0.90
CA LEU A 30 -2.53 -0.46 -0.56
C LEU A 30 -3.58 -0.42 -1.66
N TYR A 31 -3.82 0.75 -2.25
CA TYR A 31 -4.76 0.90 -3.35
C TYR A 31 -4.37 0.03 -4.55
N TYR A 32 -3.11 0.10 -4.97
CA TYR A 32 -2.66 -0.67 -6.12
C TYR A 32 -2.70 -2.17 -5.87
N ILE A 33 -2.36 -2.62 -4.68
CA ILE A 33 -2.45 -4.04 -4.33
C ILE A 33 -3.91 -4.50 -4.30
N ALA A 34 -4.78 -3.72 -3.68
CA ALA A 34 -6.18 -4.11 -3.46
C ALA A 34 -7.03 -4.03 -4.72
N PHE A 35 -6.86 -2.97 -5.52
CA PHE A 35 -7.80 -2.64 -6.59
C PHE A 35 -7.20 -2.73 -8.00
N ARG A 36 -5.90 -2.76 -8.13
CA ARG A 36 -5.24 -2.81 -9.43
C ARG A 36 -4.47 -4.10 -9.66
N ASP A 37 -4.54 -5.01 -8.71
CA ASP A 37 -3.90 -6.33 -8.78
C ASP A 37 -2.40 -6.24 -9.09
N ILE A 38 -1.73 -5.27 -8.46
CA ILE A 38 -0.30 -5.06 -8.61
C ILE A 38 0.38 -5.50 -7.33
N HIS A 39 1.20 -6.55 -7.41
CA HIS A 39 1.77 -7.19 -6.24
C HIS A 39 3.29 -7.19 -6.18
N ARG A 40 3.96 -6.95 -7.31
CA ARG A 40 5.42 -7.00 -7.38
C ARG A 40 6.04 -5.64 -7.16
N PHE A 41 7.20 -5.63 -6.54
CA PHE A 41 7.96 -4.42 -6.22
C PHE A 41 8.15 -3.51 -7.43
N GLY A 42 8.69 -4.06 -8.53
CA GLY A 42 8.95 -3.27 -9.73
C GLY A 42 7.70 -2.67 -10.35
N ALA A 43 6.60 -3.44 -10.34
CA ALA A 43 5.33 -2.96 -10.86
C ALA A 43 4.74 -1.86 -9.97
N LEU A 44 4.82 -2.03 -8.65
CA LEU A 44 4.40 -0.99 -7.70
C LEU A 44 5.20 0.29 -7.91
N ARG A 45 6.51 0.17 -8.05
CA ARG A 45 7.38 1.32 -8.25
C ARG A 45 7.02 2.08 -9.53
N ARG A 46 6.75 1.36 -10.61
CA ARG A 46 6.34 2.00 -11.88
C ARG A 46 5.03 2.76 -11.73
N GLN A 47 4.07 2.21 -11.00
CA GLN A 47 2.79 2.87 -10.78
C GLN A 47 2.91 4.11 -9.90
N LEU A 48 3.76 4.05 -8.88
CA LEU A 48 3.97 5.18 -7.96
C LEU A 48 4.81 6.29 -8.60
N GLY A 49 5.62 5.95 -9.60
CA GLY A 49 6.34 6.92 -10.41
C GLY A 49 7.57 7.50 -9.72
N GLU A 50 7.38 8.50 -8.89
CA GLU A 50 8.48 9.29 -8.33
C GLU A 50 9.15 8.69 -7.10
N ILE A 51 8.64 7.59 -6.58
CA ILE A 51 9.19 6.99 -5.38
C ILE A 51 10.54 6.33 -5.66
N THR A 52 11.49 6.52 -4.74
CA THR A 52 12.79 5.84 -4.85
C THR A 52 12.66 4.40 -4.39
N GLU A 53 13.61 3.56 -4.83
CA GLU A 53 13.63 2.16 -4.43
C GLU A 53 13.74 2.00 -2.91
N SER A 54 14.62 2.77 -2.27
CA SER A 54 14.79 2.71 -0.82
C SER A 54 13.55 3.19 -0.08
N SER A 55 12.87 4.21 -0.59
CA SER A 55 11.64 4.72 0.00
C SER A 55 10.52 3.69 -0.09
N LEU A 56 10.36 3.07 -1.26
CA LEU A 56 9.35 2.02 -1.42
C LEU A 56 9.64 0.82 -0.51
N THR A 57 10.88 0.40 -0.42
CA THR A 57 11.28 -0.68 0.48
C THR A 57 10.90 -0.36 1.92
N LYS A 58 11.18 0.85 2.36
CA LYS A 58 10.83 1.30 3.71
C LYS A 58 9.33 1.26 3.94
N GLN A 59 8.54 1.78 2.99
CA GLN A 59 7.08 1.79 3.11
C GLN A 59 6.51 0.38 3.17
N LEU A 60 6.99 -0.51 2.33
CA LEU A 60 6.53 -1.89 2.32
C LEU A 60 6.87 -2.62 3.62
N ARG A 61 8.07 -2.41 4.15
CA ARG A 61 8.46 -3.01 5.43
C ARG A 61 7.59 -2.53 6.58
N GLU A 62 7.27 -1.26 6.61
CA GLU A 62 6.41 -0.69 7.64
C GLU A 62 4.98 -1.24 7.53
N LEU A 63 4.44 -1.33 6.31
CA LEU A 63 3.13 -1.91 6.10
C LEU A 63 3.06 -3.38 6.52
N GLU A 64 4.10 -4.13 6.23
CA GLU A 64 4.19 -5.52 6.62
C GLU A 64 4.27 -5.65 8.15
N ALA A 65 5.12 -4.87 8.79
CA ALA A 65 5.28 -4.88 10.24
C ALA A 65 3.98 -4.51 10.96
N ASP A 66 3.21 -3.59 10.39
CA ASP A 66 1.94 -3.16 10.96
C ASP A 66 0.78 -4.11 10.64
N GLY A 67 1.02 -5.15 9.86
CA GLY A 67 0.03 -6.17 9.57
C GLY A 67 -0.93 -5.86 8.44
N PHE A 68 -0.67 -4.84 7.62
CA PHE A 68 -1.52 -4.49 6.49
C PHE A 68 -1.28 -5.36 5.27
N ILE A 69 -0.04 -5.81 5.08
CA ILE A 69 0.33 -6.65 3.95
C ILE A 69 1.20 -7.81 4.39
N THR A 70 1.25 -8.83 3.55
CA THR A 70 2.19 -9.94 3.68
C THR A 70 3.17 -9.93 2.52
N ARG A 71 4.36 -10.45 2.76
CA ARG A 71 5.40 -10.58 1.75
C ARG A 71 5.65 -12.07 1.52
N HIS A 72 5.54 -12.49 0.27
CA HIS A 72 5.82 -13.88 -0.10
C HIS A 72 6.99 -13.93 -1.08
N ASP A 73 8.06 -14.61 -0.67
CA ASP A 73 9.24 -14.85 -1.51
C ASP A 73 9.13 -16.26 -2.08
N TYR A 74 9.00 -16.35 -3.40
CA TYR A 74 8.84 -17.63 -4.08
C TYR A 74 10.16 -18.40 -4.22
N ARG A 75 11.29 -17.77 -3.89
CA ARG A 75 12.63 -18.38 -3.98
C ARG A 75 12.93 -18.91 -5.36
N GLU A 76 12.54 -18.15 -6.37
CA GLU A 76 12.78 -18.48 -7.77
C GLU A 76 14.02 -17.76 -8.32
N VAL A 77 14.49 -18.22 -9.49
CA VAL A 77 15.53 -17.54 -10.25
C VAL A 77 14.97 -17.29 -11.65
N PRO A 78 14.76 -16.02 -12.05
CA PRO A 78 15.02 -14.79 -11.29
C PRO A 78 14.13 -14.64 -10.07
N PRO A 79 14.54 -13.82 -9.08
CA PRO A 79 13.78 -13.67 -7.83
C PRO A 79 12.36 -13.15 -8.07
N ARG A 80 11.41 -13.72 -7.36
CA ARG A 80 10.03 -13.27 -7.38
C ARG A 80 9.52 -13.10 -5.95
N VAL A 81 9.13 -11.87 -5.61
CA VAL A 81 8.52 -11.53 -4.32
C VAL A 81 7.22 -10.81 -4.60
N GLU A 82 6.16 -11.21 -3.91
CA GLU A 82 4.85 -10.58 -4.05
C GLU A 82 4.32 -10.09 -2.71
N TYR A 83 3.61 -8.97 -2.76
CA TYR A 83 2.98 -8.34 -1.62
C TYR A 83 1.47 -8.43 -1.77
N ASN A 84 0.80 -8.86 -0.71
CA ASN A 84 -0.67 -9.03 -0.71
C ASN A 84 -1.25 -8.43 0.56
N LEU A 85 -2.53 -8.08 0.52
CA LEU A 85 -3.24 -7.66 1.72
C LEU A 85 -3.43 -8.83 2.67
N THR A 86 -3.40 -8.53 3.94
CA THR A 86 -3.68 -9.52 4.98
C THR A 86 -5.14 -9.93 5.04
#